data_90df3e97d975f43bc834c076784f7e12
#
_entry.id   90df3e97d975f43bc834c076784f7e12
#
_cell.length_a   1.000
_cell.length_b   1.000
_cell.length_c   1.000
_cell.angle_alpha   90.00
_cell.angle_beta   90.00
_cell.angle_gamma   90.00
#
_symmetry.space_group_name_H-M   'P 1'
#
loop_
_entity.id
_entity.type
_entity.pdbx_description
1 polymer ?
#
loop_
_entity_poly.entity_id
_entity_poly.type
_entity_poly.pdbx_seq_one_letter_code
_entity_poly.pdbx_strand_id
1 'polypeptide(L)'
;AMHVSLVGSEMCIRDRIVSGAVAERTKFSAYLLFQPFICGVIYPIVTHWVWSGQGWLGDLGFIDFAGSGVVHMVGGFAALAGVMIVGPRIGKYDDNGSPLPLPGSSMVAGALGVFILWFGWYGFNVGSALAAIDVDLAAIAVTTTLSAGAASIAAMYTSMISGKPDVSMTLNGALAGLVGITAGCANVNNLGAVLI
;
A
#
# COMPACT_ATOMS: atom_id res chain seq x y z
N ALA A 1 7.62 20.90 13.10
CA ALA A 1 8.75 19.96 12.93
C ALA A 1 8.28 18.51 12.79
N MET A 2 7.28 18.07 13.58
CA MET A 2 6.76 16.68 13.54
C MET A 2 6.02 16.35 12.24
N HIS A 3 5.25 17.28 11.69
CA HIS A 3 4.60 17.12 10.37
C HIS A 3 5.60 16.89 9.23
N VAL A 4 6.75 17.57 9.24
CA VAL A 4 7.77 17.43 8.19
C VAL A 4 8.44 16.06 8.23
N SER A 5 8.63 15.48 9.40
CA SER A 5 9.26 14.16 9.56
C SER A 5 8.33 13.02 9.12
N LEU A 6 7.02 13.13 9.38
CA LEU A 6 6.02 12.16 8.92
C LEU A 6 5.83 12.20 7.40
N VAL A 7 5.73 13.38 6.82
CA VAL A 7 5.70 13.55 5.36
C VAL A 7 6.95 12.93 4.72
N GLY A 8 8.11 13.08 5.34
CA GLY A 8 9.35 12.46 4.85
C GLY A 8 9.31 10.91 4.88
N SER A 9 8.76 10.30 5.93
CA SER A 9 8.64 8.85 6.02
C SER A 9 7.59 8.29 5.06
N GLU A 10 6.48 8.97 4.88
CA GLU A 10 5.45 8.59 3.90
C GLU A 10 5.94 8.68 2.45
N MET A 11 6.77 9.67 2.14
CA MET A 11 7.44 9.76 0.83
C MET A 11 8.30 8.51 0.56
N CYS A 12 9.07 8.05 1.53
CA CYS A 12 9.89 6.85 1.40
C CYS A 12 9.05 5.58 1.20
N ILE A 13 7.90 5.43 1.85
CA ILE A 13 7.02 4.25 1.71
C ILE A 13 6.42 4.20 0.32
N ARG A 14 5.88 5.31 -0.19
CA ARG A 14 5.28 5.39 -1.52
C ARG A 14 6.27 5.03 -2.62
N ASP A 15 7.50 5.49 -2.51
CA ASP A 15 8.55 5.21 -3.49
C ASP A 15 8.85 3.72 -3.59
N ARG A 16 8.69 2.99 -2.50
CA ARG A 16 8.86 1.55 -2.46
C ARG A 16 7.73 0.78 -3.13
N ILE A 17 6.52 1.31 -3.19
CA ILE A 17 5.40 0.70 -3.94
C ILE A 17 5.76 0.62 -5.42
N VAL A 18 6.24 1.71 -6.00
CA VAL A 18 6.65 1.75 -7.42
C VAL A 18 7.83 0.84 -7.67
N SER A 19 8.82 0.81 -6.76
CA SER A 19 10.03 0.00 -6.92
C SER A 19 9.73 -1.49 -7.07
N GLY A 20 8.80 -2.02 -6.28
CA GLY A 20 8.39 -3.42 -6.35
C GLY A 20 7.79 -3.80 -7.71
N ALA A 21 6.98 -2.93 -8.29
CA ALA A 21 6.31 -3.17 -9.55
C ALA A 21 7.27 -3.18 -10.76
N VAL A 22 8.33 -2.38 -10.72
CA VAL A 22 9.33 -2.28 -11.82
C VAL A 22 10.64 -3.01 -11.52
N ALA A 23 10.72 -3.69 -10.38
CA ALA A 23 11.90 -4.45 -9.96
C ALA A 23 12.38 -5.44 -11.03
N GLU A 24 13.68 -5.71 -11.06
CA GLU A 24 14.36 -6.63 -11.99
C GLU A 24 14.38 -6.17 -13.47
N ARG A 25 13.63 -5.12 -13.86
CA ARG A 25 13.44 -4.68 -15.24
C ARG A 25 13.89 -3.26 -15.51
N THR A 26 14.03 -2.46 -14.46
CA THR A 26 14.38 -1.04 -14.59
C THR A 26 15.81 -0.79 -14.17
N LYS A 27 16.53 0.00 -14.97
CA LYS A 27 17.88 0.45 -14.59
C LYS A 27 17.79 1.32 -13.33
N PHE A 28 18.72 1.13 -12.40
CA PHE A 28 18.75 1.91 -11.16
C PHE A 28 18.85 3.42 -11.39
N SER A 29 19.58 3.85 -12.44
CA SER A 29 19.65 5.26 -12.83
C SER A 29 18.30 5.83 -13.26
N ALA A 30 17.47 5.06 -13.98
CA ALA A 30 16.11 5.48 -14.34
C ALA A 30 15.22 5.61 -13.10
N TYR A 31 15.35 4.66 -12.15
CA TYR A 31 14.67 4.74 -10.85
C TYR A 31 15.03 6.05 -10.11
N LEU A 32 16.32 6.40 -10.03
CA LEU A 32 16.77 7.63 -9.40
C LEU A 32 16.27 8.90 -10.09
N LEU A 33 15.97 8.84 -11.39
CA LEU A 33 15.48 10.00 -12.15
C LEU A 33 13.97 10.24 -11.93
N PHE A 34 13.14 9.20 -11.93
CA PHE A 34 11.71 9.41 -11.78
C PHE A 34 11.27 9.61 -10.32
N GLN A 35 12.03 9.11 -9.35
CA GLN A 35 11.73 9.26 -7.93
C GLN A 35 11.55 10.72 -7.49
N PRO A 36 12.50 11.64 -7.75
CA PRO A 36 12.34 13.05 -7.39
C PRO A 36 11.10 13.70 -8.04
N PHE A 37 10.72 13.25 -9.24
CA PHE A 37 9.52 13.75 -9.90
C PHE A 37 8.24 13.29 -9.19
N ILE A 38 8.13 12.02 -8.81
CA ILE A 38 7.00 11.51 -8.04
C ILE A 38 6.93 12.21 -6.69
N CYS A 39 8.06 12.34 -5.98
CA CYS A 39 8.11 12.92 -4.65
C CYS A 39 7.95 14.43 -4.63
N GLY A 40 8.57 15.13 -5.56
CA GLY A 40 8.64 16.58 -5.59
C GLY A 40 7.50 17.26 -6.35
N VAL A 41 6.82 16.54 -7.24
CA VAL A 41 5.75 17.11 -8.08
C VAL A 41 4.41 16.43 -7.82
N ILE A 42 4.29 15.13 -8.10
CA ILE A 42 2.99 14.45 -8.05
C ILE A 42 2.44 14.40 -6.62
N TYR A 43 3.27 13.99 -5.68
CA TYR A 43 2.82 13.81 -4.30
C TYR A 43 2.41 15.12 -3.61
N PRO A 44 3.16 16.22 -3.67
CA PRO A 44 2.72 17.49 -3.08
C PRO A 44 1.40 18.00 -3.64
N ILE A 45 1.14 17.79 -4.94
CA ILE A 45 -0.12 18.17 -5.57
C ILE A 45 -1.28 17.38 -4.96
N VAL A 46 -1.17 16.04 -4.89
CA VAL A 46 -2.23 15.20 -4.34
C VAL A 46 -2.41 15.43 -2.84
N THR A 47 -1.32 15.57 -2.10
CA THR A 47 -1.34 15.92 -0.67
C THR A 47 -2.07 17.24 -0.42
N HIS A 48 -1.83 18.25 -1.26
CA HIS A 48 -2.53 19.51 -1.18
C HIS A 48 -4.04 19.33 -1.43
N TRP A 49 -4.44 18.53 -2.41
CA TRP A 49 -5.86 18.32 -2.70
C TRP A 49 -6.63 17.69 -1.53
N VAL A 50 -5.97 16.88 -0.69
CA VAL A 50 -6.64 16.11 0.37
C VAL A 50 -6.39 16.68 1.77
N TRP A 51 -5.12 17.00 2.10
CA TRP A 51 -4.71 17.28 3.49
C TRP A 51 -4.36 18.74 3.79
N SER A 52 -4.41 19.64 2.81
CA SER A 52 -4.00 21.04 3.04
C SER A 52 -5.04 21.90 3.80
N GLY A 53 -6.26 21.42 3.97
CA GLY A 53 -7.37 22.24 4.48
C GLY A 53 -7.90 23.29 3.50
N GLN A 54 -7.33 23.36 2.30
CA GLN A 54 -7.75 24.22 1.16
C GLN A 54 -7.84 23.39 -0.12
N GLY A 55 -7.77 22.07 0.00
CA GLY A 55 -7.80 21.17 -1.13
C GLY A 55 -9.21 20.84 -1.56
N TRP A 56 -9.47 20.86 -2.86
CA TRP A 56 -10.79 20.64 -3.43
C TRP A 56 -11.39 19.25 -3.11
N LEU A 57 -10.57 18.22 -2.93
CA LEU A 57 -11.04 16.89 -2.50
C LEU A 57 -11.47 16.91 -1.03
N GLY A 58 -10.71 17.58 -0.17
CA GLY A 58 -11.09 17.81 1.23
C GLY A 58 -12.40 18.58 1.35
N ASP A 59 -12.59 19.61 0.54
CA ASP A 59 -13.82 20.41 0.51
C ASP A 59 -15.03 19.59 0.04
N LEU A 60 -14.84 18.57 -0.80
CA LEU A 60 -15.87 17.61 -1.20
C LEU A 60 -16.17 16.54 -0.15
N GLY A 61 -15.47 16.54 0.99
CA GLY A 61 -15.64 15.57 2.06
C GLY A 61 -14.88 14.25 1.85
N PHE A 62 -13.85 14.24 1.00
CA PHE A 62 -12.98 13.09 0.84
C PHE A 62 -12.19 12.82 2.13
N ILE A 63 -12.32 11.61 2.68
CA ILE A 63 -11.65 11.22 3.92
C ILE A 63 -10.49 10.29 3.58
N ASP A 64 -9.29 10.69 3.96
CA ASP A 64 -8.09 9.85 3.91
C ASP A 64 -7.23 10.12 5.15
N PHE A 65 -7.45 9.32 6.19
CA PHE A 65 -6.84 9.55 7.49
C PHE A 65 -5.32 9.37 7.46
N ALA A 66 -4.87 8.26 6.89
CA ALA A 66 -3.44 7.92 6.93
C ALA A 66 -2.79 7.77 5.54
N GLY A 67 -3.53 7.85 4.42
CA GLY A 67 -2.94 7.91 3.09
C GLY A 67 -3.22 6.72 2.17
N SER A 68 -4.39 6.07 2.26
CA SER A 68 -4.75 5.05 1.27
C SER A 68 -4.81 5.63 -0.15
N GLY A 69 -5.46 6.79 -0.30
CA GLY A 69 -5.50 7.54 -1.56
C GLY A 69 -4.21 8.30 -1.83
N VAL A 70 -3.82 9.15 -0.88
CA VAL A 70 -2.70 10.09 -1.06
C VAL A 70 -1.36 9.37 -1.23
N VAL A 71 -1.13 8.25 -0.55
CA VAL A 71 0.14 7.51 -0.60
C VAL A 71 0.03 6.27 -1.49
N HIS A 72 -0.86 5.35 -1.16
CA HIS A 72 -0.90 4.03 -1.79
C HIS A 72 -1.50 4.06 -3.19
N MET A 73 -2.60 4.79 -3.41
CA MET A 73 -3.20 4.91 -4.75
C MET A 73 -2.27 5.68 -5.69
N VAL A 74 -1.63 6.76 -5.23
CA VAL A 74 -0.63 7.49 -6.03
C VAL A 74 0.54 6.58 -6.39
N GLY A 75 1.07 5.82 -5.43
CA GLY A 75 2.11 4.83 -5.68
C GLY A 75 1.66 3.72 -6.64
N GLY A 76 0.42 3.24 -6.50
CA GLY A 76 -0.18 2.22 -7.36
C GLY A 76 -0.34 2.68 -8.81
N PHE A 77 -0.83 3.90 -9.06
CA PHE A 77 -0.93 4.46 -10.41
C PHE A 77 0.43 4.74 -11.03
N ALA A 78 1.39 5.23 -10.26
CA ALA A 78 2.76 5.40 -10.72
C ALA A 78 3.41 4.04 -11.06
N ALA A 79 3.16 3.01 -10.24
CA ALA A 79 3.58 1.64 -10.50
C ALA A 79 2.95 1.07 -11.79
N LEU A 80 1.65 1.30 -12.00
CA LEU A 80 0.95 0.88 -13.21
C LEU A 80 1.57 1.51 -14.45
N ALA A 81 1.78 2.82 -14.44
CA ALA A 81 2.46 3.52 -15.54
C ALA A 81 3.86 2.93 -15.81
N GLY A 82 4.63 2.69 -14.74
CA GLY A 82 5.93 2.05 -14.83
C GLY A 82 5.87 0.66 -15.48
N VAL A 83 4.95 -0.19 -15.05
CA VAL A 83 4.78 -1.55 -15.59
C VAL A 83 4.37 -1.53 -17.07
N MET A 84 3.51 -0.61 -17.48
CA MET A 84 3.12 -0.45 -18.88
C MET A 84 4.31 -0.08 -19.78
N ILE A 85 5.27 0.67 -19.26
CA ILE A 85 6.48 1.07 -20.00
C ILE A 85 7.52 -0.05 -20.04
N VAL A 86 7.81 -0.70 -18.89
CA VAL A 86 8.87 -1.69 -18.82
C VAL A 86 8.45 -3.09 -19.29
N GLY A 87 7.15 -3.34 -19.39
CA GLY A 87 6.60 -4.61 -19.85
C GLY A 87 6.77 -5.77 -18.84
N PRO A 88 6.53 -7.02 -19.27
CA PRO A 88 6.63 -8.19 -18.43
C PRO A 88 8.09 -8.55 -18.09
N ARG A 89 8.27 -9.37 -17.06
CA ARG A 89 9.59 -9.95 -16.71
C ARG A 89 10.05 -10.88 -17.80
N ILE A 90 11.37 -10.95 -18.02
CA ILE A 90 11.99 -11.92 -18.92
C ILE A 90 11.62 -13.32 -18.44
N GLY A 91 11.16 -14.17 -19.36
CA GLY A 91 10.71 -15.54 -19.05
C GLY A 91 9.34 -15.63 -18.37
N LYS A 92 8.56 -14.53 -18.31
CA LYS A 92 7.18 -14.57 -17.78
C LYS A 92 6.20 -15.27 -18.71
N TYR A 93 6.43 -15.22 -19.99
CA TYR A 93 5.61 -15.85 -21.03
C TYR A 93 6.46 -16.76 -21.89
N ASP A 94 5.90 -17.89 -22.33
CA ASP A 94 6.50 -18.76 -23.34
C ASP A 94 6.32 -18.18 -24.76
N ASP A 95 6.85 -18.88 -25.77
CA ASP A 95 6.74 -18.47 -27.18
C ASP A 95 5.29 -18.44 -27.69
N ASN A 96 4.36 -19.10 -27.01
CA ASN A 96 2.92 -19.12 -27.32
C ASN A 96 2.13 -18.06 -26.55
N GLY A 97 2.79 -17.24 -25.73
CA GLY A 97 2.16 -16.23 -24.90
C GLY A 97 1.50 -16.75 -23.62
N SER A 98 1.72 -18.02 -23.25
CA SER A 98 1.22 -18.61 -22.01
C SER A 98 2.06 -18.20 -20.81
N PRO A 99 1.44 -17.83 -19.66
CA PRO A 99 2.18 -17.36 -18.50
C PRO A 99 2.96 -18.50 -17.81
N LEU A 100 4.24 -18.29 -17.61
CA LEU A 100 5.10 -19.20 -16.84
C LEU A 100 5.16 -18.78 -15.37
N PRO A 101 5.23 -19.75 -14.43
CA PRO A 101 5.41 -19.44 -13.02
C PRO A 101 6.82 -18.88 -12.78
N LEU A 102 6.91 -17.75 -12.07
CA LEU A 102 8.16 -17.19 -11.58
C LEU A 102 8.11 -17.15 -10.05
N PRO A 103 8.39 -18.27 -9.37
CA PRO A 103 8.32 -18.33 -7.91
C PRO A 103 9.36 -17.42 -7.27
N GLY A 104 9.00 -16.82 -6.12
CA GLY A 104 9.95 -16.07 -5.30
C GLY A 104 11.02 -16.98 -4.69
N SER A 105 12.12 -16.38 -4.26
CA SER A 105 13.27 -17.12 -3.70
C SER A 105 12.97 -17.79 -2.36
N SER A 106 12.13 -17.21 -1.53
CA SER A 106 11.76 -17.74 -0.21
C SER A 106 10.39 -17.25 0.24
N MET A 107 9.44 -18.18 0.35
CA MET A 107 8.11 -17.89 0.87
C MET A 107 8.15 -17.52 2.37
N VAL A 108 9.05 -18.16 3.13
CA VAL A 108 9.22 -17.88 4.57
C VAL A 108 9.72 -16.45 4.78
N ALA A 109 10.72 -16.03 4.00
CA ALA A 109 11.21 -14.66 4.05
C ALA A 109 10.13 -13.65 3.62
N GLY A 110 9.30 -14.00 2.62
CA GLY A 110 8.15 -13.21 2.21
C GLY A 110 7.13 -13.05 3.34
N ALA A 111 6.78 -14.13 4.03
CA ALA A 111 5.88 -14.10 5.16
C ALA A 111 6.43 -13.23 6.32
N LEU A 112 7.71 -13.40 6.66
CA LEU A 112 8.37 -12.57 7.66
C LEU A 112 8.31 -11.07 7.26
N GLY A 113 8.56 -10.77 5.98
CA GLY A 113 8.46 -9.41 5.45
C GLY A 113 7.07 -8.81 5.63
N VAL A 114 6.00 -9.57 5.38
CA VAL A 114 4.62 -9.12 5.60
C VAL A 114 4.34 -8.86 7.08
N PHE A 115 4.79 -9.71 8.00
CA PHE A 115 4.63 -9.45 9.45
C PHE A 115 5.38 -8.22 9.91
N ILE A 116 6.59 -7.97 9.41
CA ILE A 116 7.35 -6.75 9.71
C ILE A 116 6.62 -5.52 9.16
N LEU A 117 6.07 -5.59 7.94
CA LEU A 117 5.27 -4.51 7.36
C LEU A 117 3.98 -4.28 8.16
N TRP A 118 3.28 -5.34 8.59
CA TRP A 118 2.09 -5.23 9.42
C TRP A 118 2.39 -4.54 10.75
N PHE A 119 3.46 -4.95 11.41
CA PHE A 119 3.90 -4.28 12.64
C PHE A 119 4.20 -2.79 12.38
N GLY A 120 4.93 -2.47 11.30
CA GLY A 120 5.20 -1.10 10.89
C GLY A 120 3.93 -0.30 10.58
N TRP A 121 2.86 -0.98 10.16
CA TRP A 121 1.59 -0.33 9.83
C TRP A 121 0.86 0.26 11.05
N TYR A 122 1.09 -0.26 12.24
CA TYR A 122 0.63 0.43 13.45
C TYR A 122 1.32 1.78 13.63
N GLY A 123 2.61 1.88 13.31
CA GLY A 123 3.30 3.16 13.23
C GLY A 123 2.72 4.07 12.15
N PHE A 124 2.29 3.50 11.05
CA PHE A 124 1.68 4.22 9.94
C PHE A 124 0.28 4.75 10.30
N ASN A 125 -0.67 3.86 10.61
CA ASN A 125 -2.08 4.23 10.85
C ASN A 125 -2.27 4.89 12.21
N VAL A 126 -1.81 4.27 13.29
CA VAL A 126 -1.95 4.82 14.65
C VAL A 126 -1.10 6.09 14.80
N GLY A 127 0.12 6.09 14.25
CA GLY A 127 0.99 7.26 14.24
C GLY A 127 0.44 8.45 13.47
N SER A 128 -0.43 8.23 12.48
CA SER A 128 -1.10 9.31 11.72
C SER A 128 -2.09 10.12 12.55
N ALA A 129 -2.47 9.64 13.73
CA ALA A 129 -3.25 10.45 14.68
C ALA A 129 -2.51 11.72 15.13
N LEU A 130 -1.18 11.74 15.08
CA LEU A 130 -0.30 12.86 15.46
C LEU A 130 -0.51 13.36 16.91
N ALA A 131 -1.28 12.65 17.71
CA ALA A 131 -1.63 12.95 19.08
C ALA A 131 -1.73 11.64 19.88
N ALA A 132 -1.42 11.71 21.18
CA ALA A 132 -1.61 10.60 22.10
C ALA A 132 -2.78 10.85 23.07
N ILE A 133 -3.44 11.99 22.96
CA ILE A 133 -4.54 12.44 23.82
C ILE A 133 -5.72 12.80 22.91
N ASP A 134 -6.92 12.50 23.36
CA ASP A 134 -8.20 12.77 22.67
C ASP A 134 -8.41 12.00 21.34
N VAL A 135 -7.61 10.95 21.09
CA VAL A 135 -7.75 10.05 19.94
C VAL A 135 -7.75 8.60 20.42
N ASP A 136 -8.69 7.80 19.96
CA ASP A 136 -8.73 6.38 20.29
C ASP A 136 -7.72 5.58 19.44
N LEU A 137 -6.46 5.61 19.86
CA LEU A 137 -5.36 4.91 19.20
C LEU A 137 -5.59 3.38 19.20
N ALA A 138 -6.25 2.86 20.23
CA ALA A 138 -6.55 1.43 20.32
C ALA A 138 -7.59 1.02 19.27
N ALA A 139 -8.62 1.83 19.05
CA ALA A 139 -9.58 1.58 17.98
C ALA A 139 -8.93 1.56 16.60
N ILE A 140 -8.04 2.50 16.31
CA ILE A 140 -7.28 2.54 15.04
C ILE A 140 -6.43 1.27 14.86
N ALA A 141 -5.78 0.80 15.91
CA ALA A 141 -5.01 -0.44 15.87
C ALA A 141 -5.90 -1.67 15.62
N VAL A 142 -7.06 -1.73 16.28
CA VAL A 142 -8.02 -2.83 16.11
C VAL A 142 -8.59 -2.85 14.70
N THR A 143 -9.08 -1.72 14.16
CA THR A 143 -9.61 -1.65 12.80
C THR A 143 -8.56 -2.01 11.74
N THR A 144 -7.31 -1.57 11.93
CA THR A 144 -6.17 -1.94 11.08
C THR A 144 -5.94 -3.45 11.07
N THR A 145 -5.97 -4.08 12.26
CA THR A 145 -5.78 -5.53 12.41
C THR A 145 -6.92 -6.33 11.79
N LEU A 146 -8.16 -5.91 12.03
CA LEU A 146 -9.35 -6.60 11.51
C LEU A 146 -9.39 -6.62 10.00
N SER A 147 -9.14 -5.49 9.35
CA SER A 147 -9.10 -5.41 7.88
C SER A 147 -8.00 -6.28 7.29
N ALA A 148 -6.79 -6.24 7.84
CA ALA A 148 -5.69 -7.08 7.37
C ALA A 148 -6.00 -8.58 7.49
N GLY A 149 -6.57 -8.99 8.63
CA GLY A 149 -6.98 -10.38 8.85
C GLY A 149 -8.10 -10.83 7.94
N ALA A 150 -9.15 -10.02 7.80
CA ALA A 150 -10.29 -10.31 6.92
C ALA A 150 -9.87 -10.43 5.45
N ALA A 151 -9.06 -9.49 4.96
CA ALA A 151 -8.56 -9.51 3.60
C ALA A 151 -7.61 -10.70 3.33
N SER A 152 -6.79 -11.11 4.31
CA SER A 152 -5.99 -12.33 4.22
C SER A 152 -6.86 -13.56 4.00
N ILE A 153 -7.90 -13.70 4.81
CA ILE A 153 -8.84 -14.82 4.73
C ILE A 153 -9.60 -14.78 3.40
N ALA A 154 -10.08 -13.62 2.98
CA ALA A 154 -10.78 -13.45 1.70
C ALA A 154 -9.88 -13.84 0.52
N ALA A 155 -8.62 -13.39 0.50
CA ALA A 155 -7.66 -13.73 -0.55
C ALA A 155 -7.33 -15.23 -0.56
N MET A 156 -7.20 -15.86 0.61
CA MET A 156 -7.00 -17.29 0.74
C MET A 156 -8.17 -18.07 0.12
N TYR A 157 -9.41 -17.77 0.52
CA TYR A 157 -10.59 -18.42 -0.03
C TYR A 157 -10.76 -18.17 -1.53
N THR A 158 -10.48 -16.96 -1.99
CA THR A 158 -10.54 -16.64 -3.43
C THR A 158 -9.52 -17.48 -4.21
N SER A 159 -8.31 -17.68 -3.67
CA SER A 159 -7.31 -18.53 -4.33
C SER A 159 -7.74 -20.01 -4.40
N MET A 160 -8.55 -20.48 -3.44
CA MET A 160 -9.08 -21.86 -3.44
C MET A 160 -10.09 -22.10 -4.55
N ILE A 161 -10.74 -21.08 -5.09
CA ILE A 161 -11.67 -21.20 -6.23
C ILE A 161 -10.93 -21.72 -7.47
N SER A 162 -9.67 -21.33 -7.64
CA SER A 162 -8.81 -21.75 -8.76
C SER A 162 -7.92 -22.94 -8.45
N GLY A 163 -7.98 -23.51 -7.23
CA GLY A 163 -7.17 -24.66 -6.86
C GLY A 163 -6.88 -24.79 -5.37
N LYS A 164 -5.61 -24.87 -5.01
CA LYS A 164 -5.15 -24.96 -3.61
C LYS A 164 -4.98 -23.56 -3.01
N PRO A 165 -5.10 -23.42 -1.68
CA PRO A 165 -4.79 -22.15 -1.02
C PRO A 165 -3.36 -21.70 -1.36
N ASP A 166 -3.24 -20.45 -1.82
CA ASP A 166 -1.97 -19.86 -2.18
C ASP A 166 -1.48 -18.96 -1.05
N VAL A 167 -0.31 -19.29 -0.50
CA VAL A 167 0.28 -18.52 0.61
C VAL A 167 0.64 -17.10 0.18
N SER A 168 1.15 -16.92 -1.04
CA SER A 168 1.52 -15.58 -1.52
C SER A 168 0.30 -14.70 -1.73
N MET A 169 -0.81 -15.25 -2.22
CA MET A 169 -2.09 -14.54 -2.32
C MET A 169 -2.64 -14.17 -0.94
N THR A 170 -2.56 -15.07 0.03
CA THR A 170 -2.96 -14.81 1.42
C THR A 170 -2.15 -13.66 2.03
N LEU A 171 -0.84 -13.66 1.85
CA LEU A 171 0.06 -12.61 2.31
C LEU A 171 -0.23 -11.26 1.62
N ASN A 172 -0.47 -11.28 0.32
CA ASN A 172 -0.89 -10.09 -0.43
C ASN A 172 -2.27 -9.58 0.03
N GLY A 173 -3.17 -10.47 0.42
CA GLY A 173 -4.44 -10.12 1.04
C GLY A 173 -4.26 -9.30 2.30
N ALA A 174 -3.33 -9.70 3.21
CA ALA A 174 -3.01 -8.92 4.40
C ALA A 174 -2.60 -7.48 4.03
N LEU A 175 -1.68 -7.34 3.07
CA LEU A 175 -1.22 -6.02 2.63
C LEU A 175 -2.35 -5.21 1.97
N ALA A 176 -3.21 -5.86 1.18
CA ALA A 176 -4.36 -5.20 0.57
C ALA A 176 -5.34 -4.65 1.61
N GLY A 177 -5.64 -5.42 2.67
CA GLY A 177 -6.46 -4.97 3.79
C GLY A 177 -5.83 -3.82 4.56
N LEU A 178 -4.52 -3.89 4.82
CA LEU A 178 -3.78 -2.79 5.44
C LEU A 178 -3.88 -1.50 4.61
N VAL A 179 -3.69 -1.60 3.30
CA VAL A 179 -3.81 -0.47 2.36
C VAL A 179 -5.25 0.06 2.34
N GLY A 180 -6.24 -0.81 2.23
CA GLY A 180 -7.66 -0.42 2.14
C GLY A 180 -8.11 0.35 3.38
N ILE A 181 -7.81 -0.16 4.57
CA ILE A 181 -8.25 0.46 5.83
C ILE A 181 -7.54 1.78 6.15
N THR A 182 -6.40 2.04 5.55
CA THR A 182 -5.54 3.19 5.86
C THR A 182 -6.27 4.53 5.74
N ALA A 183 -7.22 4.68 4.79
CA ALA A 183 -8.02 5.89 4.68
C ALA A 183 -9.06 6.04 5.80
N GLY A 184 -9.67 4.94 6.21
CA GLY A 184 -10.84 4.92 7.10
C GLY A 184 -10.56 4.42 8.52
N CYS A 185 -9.34 4.06 8.87
CA CYS A 185 -9.02 3.35 10.11
C CYS A 185 -9.49 4.07 11.39
N ALA A 186 -9.58 5.39 11.37
CA ALA A 186 -10.09 6.21 12.46
C ALA A 186 -11.60 6.53 12.36
N ASN A 187 -12.23 6.22 11.21
CA ASN A 187 -13.59 6.67 10.90
C ASN A 187 -14.62 5.55 10.81
N VAL A 188 -14.18 4.30 10.76
CA VAL A 188 -15.06 3.13 10.66
C VAL A 188 -15.11 2.34 11.96
N ASN A 189 -16.21 1.64 12.19
CA ASN A 189 -16.33 0.67 13.29
C ASN A 189 -15.69 -0.68 12.88
N ASN A 190 -15.64 -1.62 13.82
CA ASN A 190 -15.01 -2.93 13.62
C ASN A 190 -15.66 -3.74 12.47
N LEU A 191 -16.98 -3.64 12.28
CA LEU A 191 -17.65 -4.32 11.19
C LEU A 191 -17.28 -3.68 9.82
N GLY A 192 -17.25 -2.35 9.76
CA GLY A 192 -16.77 -1.63 8.59
C GLY A 192 -15.33 -2.00 8.23
N ALA A 193 -14.46 -2.15 9.23
CA ALA A 193 -13.08 -2.57 9.01
C ALA A 193 -12.93 -4.00 8.43
N VAL A 194 -13.86 -4.90 8.78
CA VAL A 194 -13.89 -6.27 8.22
C VAL A 194 -14.40 -6.28 6.78
N LEU A 195 -15.27 -5.32 6.42
CA LEU A 195 -15.87 -5.24 5.08
C LEU A 195 -14.98 -4.50 4.07
N ILE A 196 -14.06 -3.65 4.54
CA ILE A 196 -13.05 -2.98 3.72
C ILE A 196 -11.91 -3.92 3.38
#